data_b1342449f36f70f1e0ef8fd4161d8dfb
#
_entry.id   b1342449f36f70f1e0ef8fd4161d8dfb
#
_cell.length_a   1.000
_cell.length_b   1.000
_cell.length_c   1.000
_cell.angle_alpha   90.00
_cell.angle_beta   90.00
_cell.angle_gamma   90.00
#
_symmetry.space_group_name_H-M   'P 1'
#
loop_
_entity.id
_entity.type
_entity.pdbx_description
1 polymer ?
#
loop_
_entity_poly.entity_id
_entity_poly.type
_entity_poly.pdbx_seq_one_letter_code
_entity_poly.pdbx_strand_id
1 'polypeptide(L)'
;MANSIKRNKTNEEFSHENIQTKFEAYTGKEPYLFVSYSHRDTAKVYPILDALYDRKYRIWYDESCETGNDFRDELRERIERCEAVVLFVSEASMNSPFCGMEIIVARENSKRLYP
;
A
#
# COMPACT_ATOMS: atom_id res chain seq x y z
N MET A 1 -20.33 14.20 -15.59
CA MET A 1 -20.40 14.32 -15.05
C MET A 1 -20.31 14.39 -14.35
N ALA A 2 -20.11 14.38 -14.25
CA ALA A 2 -20.00 14.39 -13.47
C ALA A 2 -19.59 14.54 -13.17
N ASN A 3 -19.43 14.65 -13.04
CA ASN A 3 -19.02 14.90 -12.63
C ASN A 3 -18.65 15.39 -12.43
N SER A 4 -18.53 15.68 -12.47
CA SER A 4 -18.32 16.25 -12.18
C SER A 4 -18.32 16.69 -11.79
N ILE A 5 -18.72 16.77 -11.88
CA ILE A 5 -18.77 17.18 -11.21
C ILE A 5 -18.51 17.21 -10.34
N LYS A 6 -18.53 16.99 -9.95
CA LYS A 6 -17.93 16.87 -9.14
C LYS A 6 -16.78 17.47 -9.03
N ARG A 7 -16.40 18.23 -9.60
CA ARG A 7 -15.30 18.89 -9.66
C ARG A 7 -15.11 19.96 -8.80
N ASN A 8 -15.89 20.24 -8.00
CA ASN A 8 -15.75 21.24 -7.00
C ASN A 8 -14.81 20.87 -5.93
N LYS A 9 -14.40 19.62 -5.93
CA LYS A 9 -13.37 19.18 -5.01
C LYS A 9 -12.05 19.77 -5.42
N THR A 10 -11.11 19.82 -4.49
CA THR A 10 -9.77 20.22 -4.84
C THR A 10 -9.21 19.21 -5.81
N ASN A 11 -8.28 19.63 -6.62
CA ASN A 11 -7.64 18.72 -7.55
C ASN A 11 -6.91 17.61 -6.84
N GLU A 12 -6.31 17.94 -5.72
CA GLU A 12 -5.59 16.99 -4.94
C GLU A 12 -6.47 15.86 -4.45
N GLU A 13 -7.60 16.25 -3.87
CA GLU A 13 -8.57 15.32 -3.35
C GLU A 13 -9.11 14.43 -4.44
N PHE A 14 -9.45 15.04 -5.55
CA PHE A 14 -10.01 14.35 -6.68
C PHE A 14 -9.00 13.36 -7.27
N SER A 15 -7.75 13.76 -7.36
CA SER A 15 -6.71 12.89 -7.87
C SER A 15 -6.54 11.65 -7.03
N HIS A 16 -6.58 11.82 -5.70
CA HIS A 16 -6.48 10.68 -4.81
C HIS A 16 -7.59 9.69 -5.03
N GLU A 17 -8.81 10.20 -5.21
CA GLU A 17 -9.95 9.32 -5.37
C GLU A 17 -9.91 8.54 -6.68
N ASN A 18 -9.22 9.08 -7.68
CA ASN A 18 -9.20 8.47 -8.99
C ASN A 18 -7.97 7.66 -9.29
N ILE A 19 -6.99 7.68 -8.42
CA ILE A 19 -5.77 6.92 -8.65
C ILE A 19 -5.99 5.50 -8.17
N GLN A 20 -5.88 4.56 -9.10
CA GLN A 20 -6.08 3.15 -8.80
C GLN A 20 -5.06 2.33 -9.55
N THR A 21 -4.77 1.17 -9.01
CA THR A 21 -3.99 0.19 -9.74
C THR A 21 -4.95 -0.57 -10.66
N LYS A 22 -4.39 -1.32 -11.61
CA LYS A 22 -5.21 -2.13 -12.51
C LYS A 22 -5.50 -3.52 -11.96
N PHE A 23 -5.15 -3.77 -10.71
CA PHE A 23 -5.38 -5.06 -10.08
C PHE A 23 -5.83 -4.83 -8.64
N GLU A 24 -6.38 -5.88 -8.03
CA GLU A 24 -6.77 -5.81 -6.63
C GLU A 24 -5.69 -6.42 -5.76
N ALA A 25 -5.59 -5.94 -4.52
CA ALA A 25 -4.62 -6.49 -3.59
C ALA A 25 -4.81 -8.00 -3.47
N TYR A 26 -3.70 -8.73 -3.51
CA TYR A 26 -3.77 -10.18 -3.49
C TYR A 26 -4.22 -10.68 -2.12
N THR A 27 -5.18 -11.59 -2.11
CA THR A 27 -5.69 -12.14 -0.87
C THR A 27 -5.67 -13.65 -0.83
N GLY A 28 -4.97 -14.28 -1.78
CA GLY A 28 -4.89 -15.72 -1.84
C GLY A 28 -3.87 -16.31 -0.89
N LYS A 29 -3.55 -17.59 -1.10
CA LYS A 29 -2.68 -18.34 -0.20
C LYS A 29 -1.26 -18.51 -0.73
N GLU A 30 -1.00 -18.08 -1.96
CA GLU A 30 0.33 -18.19 -2.53
C GLU A 30 1.24 -17.10 -1.97
N PRO A 31 2.55 -17.27 -2.04
CA PRO A 31 3.46 -16.24 -1.56
C PRO A 31 3.20 -14.89 -2.25
N TYR A 32 3.32 -13.83 -1.48
CA TYR A 32 3.07 -12.49 -2.01
C TYR A 32 3.99 -11.48 -1.34
N LEU A 33 4.10 -10.32 -1.98
CA LEU A 33 4.86 -9.20 -1.44
C LEU A 33 3.92 -8.26 -0.71
N PHE A 34 4.33 -7.83 0.47
CA PHE A 34 3.61 -6.79 1.20
C PHE A 34 4.26 -5.46 0.86
N VAL A 35 3.46 -4.50 0.38
CA VAL A 35 3.99 -3.19 0.00
C VAL A 35 3.63 -2.16 1.06
N SER A 36 4.67 -1.53 1.61
CA SER A 36 4.52 -0.47 2.58
C SER A 36 4.81 0.86 1.89
N TYR A 37 3.89 1.79 1.95
CA TYR A 37 4.06 3.09 1.32
C TYR A 37 3.17 4.11 2.02
N SER A 38 3.51 5.39 1.86
CA SER A 38 2.66 6.45 2.34
C SER A 38 1.60 6.76 1.31
N HIS A 39 0.35 6.91 1.75
CA HIS A 39 -0.73 7.21 0.81
C HIS A 39 -0.52 8.56 0.12
N ARG A 40 0.35 9.41 0.66
CA ARG A 40 0.70 10.64 -0.01
C ARG A 40 1.47 10.39 -1.30
N ASP A 41 2.11 9.22 -1.40
CA ASP A 41 2.91 8.87 -2.57
C ASP A 41 2.15 8.01 -3.56
N THR A 42 0.84 7.89 -3.41
CA THR A 42 0.03 6.99 -4.24
C THR A 42 0.28 7.20 -5.73
N ALA A 43 0.34 8.45 -6.18
CA ALA A 43 0.50 8.74 -7.60
C ALA A 43 1.83 8.22 -8.14
N LYS A 44 2.85 8.12 -7.29
CA LYS A 44 4.16 7.62 -7.71
C LYS A 44 4.27 6.11 -7.54
N VAL A 45 3.59 5.57 -6.53
CA VAL A 45 3.72 4.16 -6.17
C VAL A 45 2.89 3.26 -7.07
N TYR A 46 1.65 3.65 -7.34
CA TYR A 46 0.74 2.77 -8.07
C TYR A 46 1.23 2.38 -9.46
N PRO A 47 1.82 3.28 -10.26
CA PRO A 47 2.35 2.83 -11.55
C PRO A 47 3.44 1.77 -11.40
N ILE A 48 4.23 1.85 -10.33
CA ILE A 48 5.26 0.84 -10.08
C ILE A 48 4.62 -0.48 -9.69
N LEU A 49 3.56 -0.44 -8.89
CA LEU A 49 2.83 -1.65 -8.53
C LEU A 49 2.24 -2.32 -9.77
N ASP A 50 1.69 -1.51 -10.69
CA ASP A 50 1.16 -2.05 -11.93
C ASP A 50 2.25 -2.75 -12.74
N ALA A 51 3.44 -2.16 -12.77
CA ALA A 51 4.56 -2.75 -13.51
C ALA A 51 4.97 -4.08 -12.87
N LEU A 52 4.98 -4.14 -11.55
CA LEU A 52 5.31 -5.38 -10.86
C LEU A 52 4.24 -6.43 -11.10
N TYR A 53 2.98 -6.03 -11.10
CA TYR A 53 1.89 -6.94 -11.37
C TYR A 53 2.02 -7.54 -12.77
N ASP A 54 2.39 -6.71 -13.75
CA ASP A 54 2.59 -7.19 -15.11
C ASP A 54 3.70 -8.22 -15.19
N ARG A 55 4.63 -8.20 -14.25
CA ARG A 55 5.71 -9.18 -14.20
C ARG A 55 5.34 -10.40 -13.35
N LYS A 56 4.05 -10.52 -13.01
CA LYS A 56 3.50 -11.70 -12.35
C LYS A 56 3.78 -11.76 -10.85
N TYR A 57 4.15 -10.65 -10.23
CA TYR A 57 4.28 -10.61 -8.79
C TYR A 57 2.90 -10.52 -8.15
N ARG A 58 2.70 -11.25 -7.07
CA ARG A 58 1.51 -11.14 -6.26
C ARG A 58 1.79 -10.09 -5.19
N ILE A 59 0.91 -9.11 -5.08
CA ILE A 59 1.16 -7.92 -4.27
C ILE A 59 -0.05 -7.64 -3.37
N TRP A 60 0.21 -7.50 -2.09
CA TRP A 60 -0.79 -6.95 -1.17
C TRP A 60 -0.33 -5.56 -0.78
N TYR A 61 -1.22 -4.61 -0.86
CA TYR A 61 -0.99 -3.24 -0.44
C TYR A 61 -2.29 -2.70 0.11
N ASP A 62 -2.18 -1.71 1.00
CA ASP A 62 -3.35 -1.14 1.64
C ASP A 62 -3.97 -0.07 0.73
N GLU A 63 -5.18 -0.31 0.28
CA GLU A 63 -5.88 0.62 -0.60
C GLU A 63 -6.67 1.65 0.17
N SER A 64 -6.87 1.44 1.46
CA SER A 64 -7.70 2.33 2.26
C SER A 64 -6.82 3.18 3.16
N CYS A 65 -7.42 4.22 3.72
CA CYS A 65 -6.74 5.05 4.70
C CYS A 65 -7.35 4.81 6.08
N GLU A 66 -7.95 3.66 6.28
CA GLU A 66 -8.61 3.35 7.53
C GLU A 66 -7.62 3.13 8.64
N THR A 67 -8.04 3.45 9.85
CA THR A 67 -7.24 3.23 11.02
C THR A 67 -8.11 2.56 12.06
N GLY A 68 -7.46 1.93 13.04
CA GLY A 68 -8.19 1.27 14.10
C GLY A 68 -7.52 -0.03 14.45
N ASN A 69 -8.01 -0.65 15.54
CA ASN A 69 -7.39 -1.86 16.03
C ASN A 69 -7.56 -3.03 15.06
N ASP A 70 -8.77 -3.18 14.50
CA ASP A 70 -9.03 -4.27 13.58
C ASP A 70 -8.14 -4.15 12.35
N PHE A 71 -7.95 -2.92 11.88
CA PHE A 71 -7.12 -2.69 10.72
C PHE A 71 -5.66 -3.03 11.01
N ARG A 72 -5.19 -2.68 12.21
CA ARG A 72 -3.82 -2.99 12.59
C ARG A 72 -3.60 -4.49 12.68
N ASP A 73 -4.59 -5.22 13.16
CA ASP A 73 -4.51 -6.67 13.24
C ASP A 73 -4.42 -7.27 11.84
N GLU A 74 -5.17 -6.72 10.89
CA GLU A 74 -5.10 -7.20 9.53
C GLU A 74 -3.72 -6.94 8.93
N LEU A 75 -3.17 -5.75 9.15
CA LEU A 75 -1.85 -5.43 8.63
C LEU A 75 -0.80 -6.39 9.20
N ARG A 76 -0.88 -6.65 10.51
CA ARG A 76 0.07 -7.56 11.13
C ARG A 76 -0.04 -8.94 10.52
N GLU A 77 -1.24 -9.43 10.33
CA GLU A 77 -1.43 -10.75 9.75
C GLU A 77 -0.89 -10.81 8.32
N ARG A 78 -1.14 -9.76 7.54
CA ARG A 78 -0.65 -9.72 6.16
C ARG A 78 0.87 -9.75 6.11
N ILE A 79 1.52 -9.06 7.03
CA ILE A 79 2.99 -9.06 7.08
C ILE A 79 3.49 -10.43 7.53
N GLU A 80 2.85 -11.03 8.50
CA GLU A 80 3.27 -12.34 9.00
C GLU A 80 3.23 -13.38 7.89
N ARG A 81 2.28 -13.26 6.98
CA ARG A 81 2.10 -14.24 5.92
C ARG A 81 2.82 -13.92 4.63
N CYS A 82 3.34 -12.73 4.49
CA CYS A 82 3.98 -12.33 3.25
C CYS A 82 5.35 -12.99 3.10
N GLU A 83 5.83 -13.00 1.87
CA GLU A 83 7.17 -13.51 1.59
C GLU A 83 8.21 -12.47 1.88
N ALA A 84 7.92 -11.20 1.58
CA ALA A 84 8.86 -10.11 1.78
C ALA A 84 8.09 -8.81 1.82
N VAL A 85 8.73 -7.76 2.35
CA VAL A 85 8.14 -6.43 2.42
C VAL A 85 8.91 -5.50 1.50
N VAL A 86 8.19 -4.81 0.62
CA VAL A 86 8.76 -3.78 -0.24
C VAL A 86 8.38 -2.44 0.36
N LEU A 87 9.38 -1.65 0.70
CA LEU A 87 9.17 -0.37 1.35
C LEU A 87 9.51 0.77 0.40
N PHE A 88 8.53 1.61 0.10
CA PHE A 88 8.77 2.80 -0.70
C PHE A 88 9.21 3.91 0.22
N VAL A 89 10.49 4.23 0.20
CA VAL A 89 11.08 5.20 1.11
C VAL A 89 10.88 6.60 0.56
N SER A 90 10.28 7.45 1.36
CA SER A 90 10.09 8.86 1.04
C SER A 90 10.02 9.62 2.34
N GLU A 91 10.05 10.94 2.25
CA GLU A 91 9.87 11.74 3.44
C GLU A 91 8.52 11.43 4.10
N ALA A 92 7.49 11.29 3.29
CA ALA A 92 6.16 10.99 3.81
C ALA A 92 6.14 9.63 4.51
N SER A 93 6.75 8.60 3.92
CA SER A 93 6.71 7.27 4.53
C SER A 93 7.56 7.22 5.79
N MET A 94 8.67 7.95 5.82
CA MET A 94 9.51 7.97 7.02
C MET A 94 8.83 8.63 8.20
N ASN A 95 7.86 9.48 7.93
CA ASN A 95 7.11 10.15 8.99
C ASN A 95 5.76 9.49 9.26
N SER A 96 5.46 8.38 8.62
CA SER A 96 4.18 7.70 8.77
C SER A 96 4.24 6.71 9.92
N PRO A 97 3.34 6.84 10.91
CA PRO A 97 3.30 5.84 12.00
C PRO A 97 2.98 4.44 11.48
N PHE A 98 2.15 4.34 10.44
CA PHE A 98 1.80 3.03 9.89
C PHE A 98 2.99 2.37 9.23
N CYS A 99 3.76 3.14 8.45
CA CYS A 99 4.94 2.56 7.81
C CYS A 99 5.94 2.11 8.88
N GLY A 100 6.09 2.90 9.94
CA GLY A 100 6.98 2.53 11.02
C GLY A 100 6.54 1.24 11.71
N MET A 101 5.23 1.10 11.96
CA MET A 101 4.71 -0.11 12.56
C MET A 101 4.96 -1.32 11.64
N GLU A 102 4.75 -1.14 10.35
CA GLU A 102 4.92 -2.23 9.39
C GLU A 102 6.37 -2.70 9.36
N ILE A 103 7.31 -1.78 9.45
CA ILE A 103 8.72 -2.14 9.50
C ILE A 103 9.02 -2.97 10.75
N ILE A 104 8.48 -2.54 11.90
CA ILE A 104 8.72 -3.25 13.15
C ILE A 104 8.16 -4.67 13.07
N VAL A 105 6.93 -4.81 12.57
CA VAL A 105 6.32 -6.13 12.48
C VAL A 105 7.11 -7.02 11.52
N ALA A 106 7.58 -6.45 10.40
CA ALA A 106 8.37 -7.22 9.46
C ALA A 106 9.64 -7.74 10.11
N ARG A 107 10.30 -6.89 10.91
CA ARG A 107 11.54 -7.30 11.57
C ARG A 107 11.27 -8.35 12.63
N GLU A 108 10.18 -8.22 13.36
CA GLU A 108 9.79 -9.22 14.36
C GLU A 108 9.57 -10.58 13.74
N ASN A 109 9.15 -10.60 12.49
CA ASN A 109 8.87 -11.86 11.78
C ASN A 109 9.98 -12.25 10.82
N SER A 110 11.13 -11.61 10.93
CA SER A 110 12.32 -11.93 10.12
C SER A 110 12.04 -11.85 8.63
N LYS A 111 11.20 -10.91 8.22
CA LYS A 111 10.90 -10.73 6.81
C LYS A 111 11.99 -9.90 6.15
N ARG A 112 12.23 -10.19 4.87
CA ARG A 112 13.15 -9.38 4.09
C ARG A 112 12.51 -8.05 3.77
N LEU A 113 13.30 -6.98 3.88
CA LEU A 113 12.86 -5.63 3.56
C LEU A 113 13.62 -5.15 2.34
N TYR A 114 12.87 -4.68 1.34
CA TYR A 114 13.44 -4.13 0.11
C TYR A 114 13.04 -2.66 0.05
N PRO A 115 13.96 -1.75 0.39
CA PRO A 115 13.65 -0.31 0.36
C PRO A 115 13.58 0.23 -1.05
#